data_ebd7ed31d49d704764c3ef6d9bfce3be
#
_entry.id   ebd7ed31d49d704764c3ef6d9bfce3be
#
_cell.length_a   1.000
_cell.length_b   1.000
_cell.length_c   1.000
_cell.angle_alpha   90.00
_cell.angle_beta   90.00
_cell.angle_gamma   90.00
#
_symmetry.space_group_name_H-M   'P 1'
#
loop_
_entity.id
_entity.type
_entity.pdbx_description
1 polymer ?
#
loop_
_entity_poly.entity_id
_entity_poly.type
_entity_poly.pdbx_seq_one_letter_code
_entity_poly.pdbx_strand_id
1 'polypeptide(L)'
;MGNLYDIQINSLQGKPINFGDFKGKSILFVNVAAKCGFTAQYKDLEKLYQEYKDHLIVIGVPCNQFGNQEPGSSDEIQEFCQVNYGVSFLITEKVNVKGSNQHPLYAWLTKKENNGKKSSTVRWNFQKYLVDSEGKLIDFYYSITKPTSSKITKHIL
;
A
#
# COMPACT_ATOMS: atom_id res chain seq x y z
N MET A 1 -20.96 -3.52 -5.48
CA MET A 1 -19.57 -3.68 -5.04
C MET A 1 -18.63 -3.48 -6.21
N GLY A 2 -17.60 -2.69 -6.04
CA GLY A 2 -16.57 -2.53 -7.05
C GLY A 2 -15.56 -3.67 -7.02
N ASN A 3 -14.92 -3.89 -8.14
CA ASN A 3 -13.81 -4.84 -8.25
C ASN A 3 -12.51 -4.05 -8.09
N LEU A 4 -11.57 -4.56 -7.30
CA LEU A 4 -10.28 -3.90 -7.13
C LEU A 4 -9.62 -3.57 -8.46
N TYR A 5 -9.71 -4.48 -9.42
CA TYR A 5 -9.03 -4.31 -10.71
C TYR A 5 -9.62 -3.20 -11.59
N ASP A 6 -10.80 -2.71 -11.25
CA ASP A 6 -11.43 -1.58 -11.96
C ASP A 6 -11.06 -0.22 -11.37
N ILE A 7 -10.37 -0.19 -10.23
CA ILE A 7 -9.97 1.05 -9.57
C ILE A 7 -8.78 1.66 -10.29
N GLN A 8 -8.84 2.98 -10.49
CA GLN A 8 -7.78 3.72 -11.18
C GLN A 8 -6.99 4.57 -10.19
N ILE A 9 -5.68 4.49 -10.29
CA ILE A 9 -4.75 5.34 -9.54
C ILE A 9 -3.48 5.46 -10.38
N ASN A 10 -2.81 6.61 -10.29
CA ASN A 10 -1.56 6.81 -11.02
C ASN A 10 -0.35 6.44 -10.16
N SER A 11 0.74 6.11 -10.84
CA SER A 11 2.03 5.95 -10.19
C SER A 11 2.55 7.32 -9.74
N LEU A 12 3.63 7.31 -8.99
CA LEU A 12 4.30 8.54 -8.53
C LEU A 12 4.74 9.41 -9.71
N GLN A 13 5.05 8.80 -10.86
CA GLN A 13 5.44 9.50 -12.08
C GLN A 13 4.25 9.96 -12.92
N GLY A 14 3.02 9.73 -12.47
CA GLY A 14 1.81 10.15 -13.16
C GLY A 14 1.29 9.20 -14.23
N LYS A 15 1.80 7.97 -14.27
CA LYS A 15 1.34 6.96 -15.24
C LYS A 15 0.23 6.09 -14.61
N PRO A 16 -0.84 5.76 -15.36
CA PRO A 16 -1.89 4.89 -14.83
C PRO A 16 -1.35 3.53 -14.42
N ILE A 17 -1.80 3.06 -13.25
CA ILE A 17 -1.51 1.72 -12.77
C ILE A 17 -2.72 0.84 -13.11
N ASN A 18 -2.47 -0.27 -13.81
CA ASN A 18 -3.52 -1.24 -14.11
C ASN A 18 -3.37 -2.41 -13.15
N PHE A 19 -4.22 -2.46 -12.12
CA PHE A 19 -4.19 -3.56 -11.14
C PHE A 19 -4.50 -4.91 -11.78
N GLY A 20 -5.19 -4.93 -12.91
CA GLY A 20 -5.45 -6.15 -13.65
C GLY A 20 -4.18 -6.86 -14.12
N ASP A 21 -3.09 -6.10 -14.30
CA ASP A 21 -1.79 -6.69 -14.66
C ASP A 21 -1.21 -7.55 -13.53
N PHE A 22 -1.74 -7.41 -12.32
CA PHE A 22 -1.24 -8.14 -11.14
C PHE A 22 -2.09 -9.36 -10.78
N LYS A 23 -3.10 -9.70 -11.59
CA LYS A 23 -3.87 -10.91 -11.37
C LYS A 23 -2.95 -12.13 -11.28
N GLY A 24 -3.20 -13.00 -10.33
CA GLY A 24 -2.35 -14.15 -10.06
C GLY A 24 -1.30 -13.92 -8.98
N LYS A 25 -1.14 -12.68 -8.52
CA LYS A 25 -0.25 -12.34 -7.41
C LYS A 25 -1.03 -11.65 -6.31
N SER A 26 -0.61 -11.88 -5.06
CA SER A 26 -1.12 -11.10 -3.92
C SER A 26 -0.60 -9.67 -4.00
N ILE A 27 -1.34 -8.73 -3.41
CA ILE A 27 -0.92 -7.33 -3.36
C ILE A 27 -0.95 -6.87 -1.90
N LEU A 28 0.15 -6.26 -1.45
CA LEU A 28 0.22 -5.61 -0.14
C LEU A 28 0.21 -4.10 -0.36
N PHE A 29 -0.85 -3.45 0.08
CA PHE A 29 -0.98 -1.99 0.06
C PHE A 29 -0.54 -1.42 1.40
N VAL A 30 0.32 -0.41 1.38
CA VAL A 30 0.83 0.24 2.60
C VAL A 30 0.81 1.74 2.39
N ASN A 31 0.12 2.48 3.27
CA ASN A 31 0.21 3.93 3.22
C ASN A 31 1.52 4.38 3.87
N VAL A 32 2.33 5.12 3.14
CA VAL A 32 3.71 5.41 3.51
C VAL A 32 3.96 6.89 3.75
N ALA A 33 5.03 7.18 4.51
CA ALA A 33 5.47 8.54 4.80
C ALA A 33 6.98 8.58 5.04
N ALA A 34 7.60 9.71 4.72
CA ALA A 34 9.05 9.88 4.81
C ALA A 34 9.55 10.32 6.19
N LYS A 35 8.64 10.87 7.04
CA LYS A 35 9.02 11.50 8.32
C LYS A 35 8.37 10.86 9.54
N CYS A 36 7.99 9.60 9.45
CA CYS A 36 7.31 8.85 10.51
C CYS A 36 8.30 8.02 11.32
N GLY A 37 7.97 7.71 12.57
CA GLY A 37 8.73 6.76 13.38
C GLY A 37 8.79 5.35 12.78
N PHE A 38 7.83 5.00 11.92
CA PHE A 38 7.80 3.71 11.23
C PHE A 38 8.44 3.74 9.84
N THR A 39 9.02 4.86 9.41
CA THR A 39 9.59 5.01 8.05
C THR A 39 10.67 3.97 7.77
N ALA A 40 11.39 3.50 8.78
CA ALA A 40 12.37 2.43 8.61
C ALA A 40 11.76 1.14 8.06
N GLN A 41 10.44 0.96 8.12
CA GLN A 41 9.76 -0.19 7.52
C GLN A 41 9.88 -0.23 5.99
N TYR A 42 10.26 0.85 5.34
CA TYR A 42 10.61 0.80 3.91
C TYR A 42 11.64 -0.28 3.61
N LYS A 43 12.61 -0.45 4.49
CA LYS A 43 13.64 -1.48 4.35
C LYS A 43 13.03 -2.88 4.36
N ASP A 44 12.13 -3.12 5.30
CA ASP A 44 11.46 -4.42 5.41
C ASP A 44 10.49 -4.66 4.25
N LEU A 45 9.83 -3.61 3.75
CA LEU A 45 8.95 -3.71 2.59
C LEU A 45 9.74 -4.10 1.34
N GLU A 46 10.91 -3.48 1.15
CA GLU A 46 11.77 -3.82 0.01
C GLU A 46 12.28 -5.25 0.11
N LYS A 47 12.70 -5.67 1.31
CA LYS A 47 13.13 -7.03 1.56
C LYS A 47 12.01 -8.03 1.26
N LEU A 48 10.81 -7.76 1.74
CA LEU A 48 9.63 -8.60 1.49
C LEU A 48 9.37 -8.73 -0.01
N TYR A 49 9.39 -7.59 -0.71
CA TYR A 49 9.15 -7.57 -2.15
C TYR A 49 10.20 -8.41 -2.90
N GLN A 50 11.48 -8.23 -2.60
CA GLN A 50 12.54 -8.98 -3.27
C GLN A 50 12.43 -10.49 -3.01
N GLU A 51 12.03 -10.86 -1.80
CA GLU A 51 11.92 -12.27 -1.41
C GLU A 51 10.73 -12.96 -2.07
N TYR A 52 9.61 -12.26 -2.26
CA TYR A 52 8.35 -12.85 -2.74
C TYR A 52 7.87 -12.29 -4.08
N LYS A 53 8.70 -11.59 -4.83
CA LYS A 53 8.23 -10.84 -6.03
C LYS A 53 7.59 -11.71 -7.11
N ASP A 54 7.81 -13.02 -7.10
CA ASP A 54 7.13 -13.93 -8.03
C ASP A 54 5.67 -14.17 -7.64
N HIS A 55 5.29 -13.87 -6.40
CA HIS A 55 3.96 -14.12 -5.86
C HIS A 55 3.31 -12.90 -5.22
N LEU A 56 4.04 -11.82 -5.06
CA LEU A 56 3.61 -10.64 -4.32
C LEU A 56 4.00 -9.35 -5.03
N ILE A 57 3.04 -8.45 -5.13
CA ILE A 57 3.26 -7.05 -5.50
C ILE A 57 3.15 -6.22 -4.22
N VAL A 58 4.10 -5.33 -3.97
CA VAL A 58 4.04 -4.36 -2.88
C VAL A 58 3.77 -2.99 -3.49
N ILE A 59 2.78 -2.30 -2.95
CA ILE A 59 2.41 -0.96 -3.42
C ILE A 59 2.41 0.00 -2.24
N GLY A 60 3.33 0.96 -2.26
CA GLY A 60 3.37 2.06 -1.31
C GLY A 60 2.46 3.19 -1.78
N VAL A 61 1.63 3.70 -0.88
CA VAL A 61 0.68 4.77 -1.18
C VAL A 61 1.01 5.97 -0.28
N PRO A 62 1.71 6.99 -0.79
CA PRO A 62 2.06 8.15 0.02
C PRO A 62 0.81 8.88 0.50
N CYS A 63 0.80 9.27 1.78
CA CYS A 63 -0.32 9.97 2.39
C CYS A 63 0.19 10.96 3.42
N ASN A 64 -0.35 12.19 3.41
CA ASN A 64 0.07 13.24 4.33
C ASN A 64 -0.94 13.49 5.47
N GLN A 65 -1.92 12.60 5.66
CA GLN A 65 -3.00 12.82 6.63
C GLN A 65 -2.63 12.51 8.08
N PHE A 66 -1.48 11.87 8.31
CA PHE A 66 -1.07 11.46 9.66
C PHE A 66 0.14 12.27 10.10
N GLY A 67 -0.13 13.34 10.88
CA GLY A 67 0.93 14.19 11.43
C GLY A 67 1.69 14.99 10.38
N ASN A 68 1.16 15.14 9.18
CA ASN A 68 1.82 15.83 8.06
C ASN A 68 3.23 15.28 7.80
N GLN A 69 3.39 13.94 7.87
CA GLN A 69 4.69 13.29 7.77
C GLN A 69 5.07 12.87 6.35
N GLU A 70 4.27 13.27 5.35
CA GLU A 70 4.59 13.10 3.93
C GLU A 70 4.31 14.40 3.15
N PRO A 71 4.98 15.51 3.49
CA PRO A 71 4.69 16.81 2.84
C PRO A 71 5.34 16.98 1.46
N GLY A 72 6.26 16.10 1.07
CA GLY A 72 7.07 16.26 -0.13
C GLY A 72 6.30 16.13 -1.43
N SER A 73 6.88 16.66 -2.50
CA SER A 73 6.40 16.46 -3.88
C SER A 73 6.68 15.04 -4.34
N SER A 74 6.11 14.66 -5.50
CA SER A 74 6.38 13.34 -6.09
C SER A 74 7.87 13.11 -6.34
N ASP A 75 8.58 14.12 -6.83
CA ASP A 75 10.02 14.00 -7.06
C ASP A 75 10.80 13.81 -5.76
N GLU A 76 10.43 14.56 -4.72
CA GLU A 76 11.06 14.42 -3.40
C GLU A 76 10.81 13.05 -2.78
N ILE A 77 9.59 12.52 -2.92
CA ILE A 77 9.24 11.19 -2.43
C ILE A 77 10.04 10.13 -3.16
N GLN A 78 10.13 10.22 -4.48
CA GLN A 78 10.89 9.27 -5.28
C GLN A 78 12.38 9.27 -4.89
N GLU A 79 12.97 10.46 -4.78
CA GLU A 79 14.37 10.58 -4.36
C GLU A 79 14.60 10.00 -2.97
N PHE A 80 13.71 10.31 -2.02
CA PHE A 80 13.80 9.79 -0.65
C PHE A 80 13.81 8.25 -0.65
N CYS A 81 12.87 7.64 -1.35
CA CYS A 81 12.75 6.18 -1.38
C CYS A 81 13.97 5.51 -2.00
N GLN A 82 14.48 6.07 -3.11
CA GLN A 82 15.64 5.48 -3.79
C GLN A 82 16.94 5.69 -3.04
N VAL A 83 17.19 6.92 -2.58
CA VAL A 83 18.46 7.27 -1.93
C VAL A 83 18.59 6.59 -0.57
N ASN A 84 17.52 6.56 0.22
CA ASN A 84 17.60 6.06 1.59
C ASN A 84 17.34 4.56 1.72
N TYR A 85 16.54 3.97 0.83
CA TYR A 85 16.09 2.58 0.98
C TYR A 85 16.19 1.72 -0.27
N GLY A 86 16.60 2.31 -1.41
CA GLY A 86 16.70 1.55 -2.66
C GLY A 86 15.40 0.88 -3.07
N VAL A 87 14.27 1.56 -2.86
CA VAL A 87 12.94 1.01 -3.11
C VAL A 87 12.75 0.68 -4.60
N SER A 88 12.39 -0.57 -4.89
CA SER A 88 12.08 -1.02 -6.25
C SER A 88 10.61 -1.40 -6.43
N PHE A 89 9.84 -1.49 -5.34
CA PHE A 89 8.40 -1.76 -5.48
C PHE A 89 7.65 -0.50 -5.92
N LEU A 90 6.40 -0.69 -6.35
CA LEU A 90 5.58 0.37 -6.92
C LEU A 90 5.15 1.38 -5.86
N ILE A 91 5.25 2.67 -6.19
CA ILE A 91 4.75 3.78 -5.35
C ILE A 91 3.69 4.52 -6.17
N THR A 92 2.55 4.82 -5.55
CA THR A 92 1.48 5.57 -6.21
C THR A 92 1.64 7.07 -6.00
N GLU A 93 0.79 7.85 -6.68
CA GLU A 93 0.62 9.27 -6.35
C GLU A 93 0.14 9.43 -4.90
N LYS A 94 0.41 10.60 -4.31
CA LYS A 94 -0.05 10.90 -2.94
C LYS A 94 -1.56 11.08 -2.94
N VAL A 95 -2.26 10.37 -2.03
CA VAL A 95 -3.72 10.42 -1.93
C VAL A 95 -4.16 10.47 -0.48
N ASN A 96 -5.44 10.76 -0.27
CA ASN A 96 -6.08 10.62 1.03
C ASN A 96 -6.59 9.19 1.21
N VAL A 97 -6.34 8.61 2.37
CA VAL A 97 -6.70 7.22 2.67
C VAL A 97 -7.88 7.10 3.64
N LYS A 98 -8.29 8.22 4.23
CA LYS A 98 -9.43 8.26 5.17
C LYS A 98 -10.24 9.54 4.98
N GLY A 99 -11.44 9.55 5.56
CA GLY A 99 -12.33 10.72 5.54
C GLY A 99 -13.16 10.79 4.26
N SER A 100 -13.91 11.90 4.12
CA SER A 100 -14.85 12.08 3.02
C SER A 100 -14.17 12.20 1.64
N ASN A 101 -12.89 12.60 1.61
CA ASN A 101 -12.11 12.72 0.38
C ASN A 101 -11.21 11.52 0.11
N GLN A 102 -11.49 10.41 0.76
CA GLN A 102 -10.75 9.17 0.62
C GLN A 102 -10.72 8.71 -0.84
N HIS A 103 -9.54 8.32 -1.32
CA HIS A 103 -9.40 7.79 -2.68
C HIS A 103 -10.21 6.49 -2.84
N PRO A 104 -10.80 6.23 -4.02
CA PRO A 104 -11.56 5.00 -4.25
C PRO A 104 -10.84 3.70 -3.89
N LEU A 105 -9.51 3.63 -4.04
CA LEU A 105 -8.74 2.48 -3.61
C LEU A 105 -8.95 2.20 -2.12
N TYR A 106 -8.83 3.23 -1.28
CA TYR A 106 -9.00 3.06 0.16
C TYR A 106 -10.47 2.96 0.57
N ALA A 107 -11.39 3.51 -0.21
CA ALA A 107 -12.81 3.24 -0.02
C ALA A 107 -13.10 1.74 -0.19
N TRP A 108 -12.44 1.09 -1.15
CA TRP A 108 -12.55 -0.36 -1.34
C TRP A 108 -11.87 -1.14 -0.20
N LEU A 109 -10.64 -0.78 0.13
CA LEU A 109 -9.86 -1.49 1.15
C LEU A 109 -10.50 -1.42 2.55
N THR A 110 -11.18 -0.31 2.87
CA THR A 110 -11.63 -0.04 4.24
C THR A 110 -13.13 -0.25 4.46
N LYS A 111 -13.92 -0.45 3.41
CA LYS A 111 -15.38 -0.57 3.55
C LYS A 111 -15.86 -1.96 3.12
N LYS A 112 -16.46 -2.69 4.05
CA LYS A 112 -16.99 -4.03 3.80
C LYS A 112 -17.97 -4.05 2.65
N GLU A 113 -18.80 -2.99 2.50
CA GLU A 113 -19.74 -2.89 1.40
C GLU A 113 -19.09 -2.93 0.02
N ASN A 114 -17.79 -2.57 -0.05
CA ASN A 114 -17.02 -2.59 -1.29
C ASN A 114 -16.16 -3.85 -1.42
N ASN A 115 -15.45 -4.23 -0.35
CA ASN A 115 -14.49 -5.35 -0.42
C ASN A 115 -15.11 -6.71 -0.05
N GLY A 116 -16.29 -6.72 0.54
CA GLY A 116 -17.00 -7.96 0.87
C GLY A 116 -16.44 -8.71 2.08
N LYS A 117 -15.43 -8.18 2.75
CA LYS A 117 -14.72 -8.90 3.83
C LYS A 117 -14.88 -8.23 5.18
N LYS A 118 -14.39 -7.00 5.34
CA LYS A 118 -14.45 -6.27 6.60
C LYS A 118 -14.27 -4.77 6.42
N SER A 119 -14.75 -4.04 7.41
CA SER A 119 -14.55 -2.59 7.50
C SER A 119 -13.42 -2.27 8.47
N SER A 120 -12.69 -1.19 8.19
CA SER A 120 -11.61 -0.70 9.03
C SER A 120 -11.39 0.78 8.77
N THR A 121 -10.52 1.40 9.57
CA THR A 121 -10.08 2.77 9.34
C THR A 121 -8.56 2.77 9.37
N VAL A 122 -7.93 3.50 8.45
CA VAL A 122 -6.48 3.69 8.51
C VAL A 122 -6.20 4.63 9.68
N ARG A 123 -5.41 4.16 10.65
CA ARG A 123 -5.17 4.88 11.92
C ARG A 123 -3.85 5.64 11.95
N TRP A 124 -2.88 5.20 11.17
CA TRP A 124 -1.56 5.84 11.12
C TRP A 124 -0.80 5.40 9.87
N ASN A 125 0.37 6.00 9.65
CA ASN A 125 1.27 5.62 8.56
C ASN A 125 1.71 4.15 8.70
N PHE A 126 1.96 3.49 7.59
CA PHE A 126 2.41 2.09 7.51
C PHE A 126 1.40 1.06 8.02
N GLN A 127 0.11 1.37 7.92
CA GLN A 127 -0.94 0.36 8.06
C GLN A 127 -1.02 -0.43 6.74
N LYS A 128 -1.19 -1.73 6.84
CA LYS A 128 -1.09 -2.64 5.68
C LYS A 128 -2.44 -3.28 5.38
N TYR A 129 -2.70 -3.48 4.09
CA TYR A 129 -3.87 -4.21 3.59
C TYR A 129 -3.39 -5.25 2.60
N LEU A 130 -3.74 -6.52 2.84
CA LEU A 130 -3.31 -7.63 2.00
C LEU A 130 -4.48 -8.16 1.18
N VAL A 131 -4.26 -8.26 -0.13
CA VAL A 131 -5.24 -8.75 -1.11
C VAL A 131 -4.68 -10.02 -1.73
N ASP A 132 -5.52 -11.04 -1.92
CA ASP A 132 -5.07 -12.31 -2.48
C ASP A 132 -4.90 -12.26 -4.01
N SER A 133 -4.45 -13.36 -4.60
CA SER A 133 -4.17 -13.45 -6.03
C SER A 133 -5.41 -13.31 -6.92
N GLU A 134 -6.60 -13.35 -6.34
CA GLU A 134 -7.86 -13.17 -7.07
C GLU A 134 -8.49 -11.81 -6.83
N GLY A 135 -7.78 -10.90 -6.16
CA GLY A 135 -8.26 -9.54 -5.90
C GLY A 135 -9.21 -9.42 -4.72
N LYS A 136 -9.20 -10.38 -3.80
CA LYS A 136 -10.05 -10.36 -2.61
C LYS A 136 -9.25 -9.95 -1.39
N LEU A 137 -9.82 -9.06 -0.55
CA LEU A 137 -9.17 -8.64 0.68
C LEU A 137 -9.02 -9.83 1.63
N ILE A 138 -7.79 -10.06 2.12
CA ILE A 138 -7.50 -11.07 3.15
C ILE A 138 -7.67 -10.47 4.54
N ASP A 139 -6.91 -9.42 4.84
CA ASP A 139 -6.91 -8.79 6.16
C ASP A 139 -6.15 -7.46 6.11
N PHE A 140 -6.16 -6.74 7.22
CA PHE A 140 -5.34 -5.55 7.42
C PHE A 140 -4.51 -5.69 8.69
N TYR A 141 -3.45 -4.87 8.79
CA TYR A 141 -2.49 -4.93 9.89
C TYR A 141 -2.08 -3.52 10.27
N TYR A 142 -2.08 -3.24 11.56
CA TYR A 142 -1.70 -1.91 12.05
C TYR A 142 -0.21 -1.63 11.83
N SER A 143 0.16 -0.37 11.98
CA SER A 143 1.52 0.12 11.71
C SER A 143 2.61 -0.72 12.41
N ILE A 144 2.36 -1.16 13.64
CA ILE A 144 3.34 -1.91 14.43
C ILE A 144 3.66 -3.29 13.86
N THR A 145 2.78 -3.87 13.07
CA THR A 145 3.05 -5.18 12.44
C THR A 145 4.10 -5.01 11.36
N LYS A 146 5.23 -5.68 11.51
CA LYS A 146 6.31 -5.60 10.53
C LYS A 146 5.90 -6.25 9.21
N PRO A 147 6.32 -5.69 8.08
CA PRO A 147 6.00 -6.28 6.76
C PRO A 147 6.44 -7.74 6.64
N THR A 148 7.53 -8.13 7.29
CA THR A 148 8.07 -9.48 7.24
C THR A 148 7.46 -10.42 8.28
N SER A 149 6.46 -9.96 9.03
CA SER A 149 5.76 -10.78 10.03
C SER A 149 5.10 -12.00 9.39
N SER A 150 5.13 -13.13 10.11
CA SER A 150 4.45 -14.35 9.67
C SER A 150 2.95 -14.16 9.54
N LYS A 151 2.36 -13.17 10.22
CA LYS A 151 0.95 -12.82 10.07
C LYS A 151 0.61 -12.46 8.63
N ILE A 152 1.57 -11.87 7.91
CA ILE A 152 1.44 -11.49 6.52
C ILE A 152 1.98 -12.58 5.61
N THR A 153 3.21 -13.03 5.84
CA THR A 153 3.91 -13.95 4.93
C THR A 153 3.23 -15.31 4.82
N LYS A 154 2.53 -15.76 5.85
CA LYS A 154 1.79 -17.03 5.79
C LYS A 154 0.71 -17.07 4.70
N HIS A 155 0.28 -15.90 4.22
CA HIS A 155 -0.73 -15.79 3.15
C HIS A 155 -0.12 -15.65 1.76
N ILE A 156 1.21 -15.54 1.66
CA ILE A 156 1.91 -15.36 0.39
C ILE A 156 2.49 -16.72 -0.03
N LEU A 157 2.10 -17.18 -1.20
CA LEU A 157 2.55 -18.47 -1.73
C LEU A 157 3.39 -18.31 -2.98
#